data_acafe98e61572651326c9310924a7991
#
_entry.id   acafe98e61572651326c9310924a7991
#
_cell.length_a   1.000
_cell.length_b   1.000
_cell.length_c   1.000
_cell.angle_alpha   90.00
_cell.angle_beta   90.00
_cell.angle_gamma   90.00
#
_symmetry.space_group_name_H-M   'P 1'
#
loop_
_entity.id
_entity.type
_entity.pdbx_description
1 polymer ?
#
loop_
_entity_poly.entity_id
_entity_poly.type
_entity_poly.pdbx_seq_one_letter_code
_entity_poly.pdbx_strand_id
1 'polypeptide(L)'
;MKYITILAFLLIFTNCEAQETKLLLRQKLISDLSETPIYPRLTEDVNGQIKWKENFKYLDSIDIYSITYLSDGLKINGLMVKPKKEGKYPCVVYNRGGNRDFGSLKIAHGAITLGQIAKEGYVVIASQYRGNGGSEGKEEFGGKDVNDITILTEVLKEIEVADTNRIGMYGWSRGGMMTYIALTKTDKIKAVVVGGAVSDNFSSIKDRPEMETGVLSELIPNYAENKDLELEKRSAIKWADKFPKDVPILILHGNSDWRVKPEQSLNLALEFEKNRIPYRLIMFEGGDHGISEHKDEVNELVLKWFDKYLKNDEQLPNMEYHGR
;
A
#
# COMPACT_ATOMS: atom_id res chain seq x y z
N MET A 1 -7.10 76.76 -20.39
CA MET A 1 -6.96 75.82 -19.26
C MET A 1 -7.64 74.52 -19.64
N LYS A 2 -6.87 73.46 -19.93
CA LYS A 2 -7.39 72.09 -20.23
C LYS A 2 -7.26 71.27 -18.96
N TYR A 3 -8.36 70.79 -18.44
CA TYR A 3 -8.40 69.86 -17.32
C TYR A 3 -8.18 68.44 -17.82
N ILE A 4 -7.10 67.78 -17.37
CA ILE A 4 -6.82 66.38 -17.58
C ILE A 4 -7.40 65.63 -16.40
N THR A 5 -8.46 64.85 -16.64
CA THR A 5 -9.05 63.96 -15.63
C THR A 5 -8.31 62.62 -15.66
N ILE A 6 -7.54 62.36 -14.61
CA ILE A 6 -6.83 61.06 -14.42
C ILE A 6 -7.85 60.09 -13.80
N LEU A 7 -8.22 59.07 -14.57
CA LEU A 7 -9.05 57.97 -14.10
C LEU A 7 -8.15 56.92 -13.47
N ALA A 8 -8.14 56.81 -12.13
CA ALA A 8 -7.40 55.79 -11.42
C ALA A 8 -8.20 54.45 -11.48
N PHE A 9 -7.66 53.47 -12.19
CA PHE A 9 -8.20 52.10 -12.18
C PHE A 9 -7.71 51.39 -10.92
N LEU A 10 -8.62 51.12 -9.97
CA LEU A 10 -8.35 50.30 -8.81
C LEU A 10 -8.47 48.84 -9.24
N LEU A 11 -7.32 48.14 -9.41
CA LEU A 11 -7.28 46.69 -9.59
C LEU A 11 -7.52 46.02 -8.23
N ILE A 12 -8.74 45.52 -8.06
CA ILE A 12 -9.09 44.63 -6.92
C ILE A 12 -8.55 43.26 -7.24
N PHE A 13 -7.40 42.89 -6.67
CA PHE A 13 -6.93 41.51 -6.64
C PHE A 13 -7.79 40.75 -5.63
N THR A 14 -8.77 40.02 -6.10
CA THR A 14 -9.45 38.97 -5.29
C THR A 14 -8.46 37.82 -5.16
N ASN A 15 -7.83 37.68 -3.99
CA ASN A 15 -7.17 36.45 -3.61
C ASN A 15 -8.23 35.35 -3.56
N CYS A 16 -8.33 34.57 -4.62
CA CYS A 16 -9.05 33.31 -4.61
C CYS A 16 -8.11 32.30 -3.90
N GLU A 17 -8.18 32.22 -2.57
CA GLU A 17 -7.63 31.08 -1.86
C GLU A 17 -8.38 29.85 -2.37
N ALA A 18 -7.69 29.00 -3.14
CA ALA A 18 -8.23 27.71 -3.53
C ALA A 18 -8.49 26.93 -2.24
N GLN A 19 -9.77 26.76 -1.91
CA GLN A 19 -10.18 25.95 -0.77
C GLN A 19 -9.64 24.52 -1.01
N GLU A 20 -8.67 24.07 -0.24
CA GLU A 20 -8.14 22.71 -0.35
C GLU A 20 -9.29 21.73 -0.22
N THR A 21 -9.50 20.94 -1.26
CA THR A 21 -10.58 19.96 -1.28
C THR A 21 -10.28 18.88 -0.23
N LYS A 22 -11.10 18.79 0.79
CA LYS A 22 -10.98 17.76 1.82
C LYS A 22 -11.15 16.38 1.18
N LEU A 23 -10.10 15.56 1.28
CA LEU A 23 -10.06 14.23 0.69
C LEU A 23 -10.65 13.17 1.63
N LEU A 24 -10.40 13.25 2.94
CA LEU A 24 -10.95 12.34 3.93
C LEU A 24 -12.40 12.72 4.25
N LEU A 25 -13.36 12.04 3.65
CA LEU A 25 -14.79 12.33 3.81
C LEU A 25 -15.36 11.80 5.12
N ARG A 26 -14.87 10.64 5.57
CA ARG A 26 -15.37 9.96 6.76
C ARG A 26 -14.27 9.17 7.43
N GLN A 27 -14.26 9.27 8.77
CA GLN A 27 -13.44 8.43 9.65
C GLN A 27 -14.34 7.98 10.80
N LYS A 28 -14.56 6.66 10.92
CA LYS A 28 -15.39 6.07 11.98
C LYS A 28 -14.55 5.09 12.78
N LEU A 29 -14.37 5.38 14.07
CA LEU A 29 -13.73 4.49 15.02
C LEU A 29 -14.53 3.18 15.17
N ILE A 30 -13.84 2.06 15.12
CA ILE A 30 -14.36 0.73 15.42
C ILE A 30 -13.97 0.45 16.88
N SER A 31 -14.80 0.90 17.78
CA SER A 31 -14.53 0.84 19.24
C SER A 31 -14.78 -0.54 19.85
N ASP A 32 -15.62 -1.35 19.21
CA ASP A 32 -16.00 -2.68 19.69
C ASP A 32 -15.79 -3.72 18.61
N LEU A 33 -15.00 -4.74 18.92
CA LEU A 33 -14.74 -5.88 18.06
C LEU A 33 -15.61 -7.10 18.40
N SER A 34 -16.40 -7.05 19.47
CA SER A 34 -17.18 -8.20 19.99
C SER A 34 -18.18 -8.76 18.96
N GLU A 35 -18.75 -7.88 18.13
CA GLU A 35 -19.67 -8.21 17.05
C GLU A 35 -18.98 -8.80 15.80
N THR A 36 -17.65 -8.85 15.79
CA THR A 36 -16.90 -9.31 14.61
C THR A 36 -16.63 -10.80 14.62
N PRO A 37 -16.68 -11.50 13.48
CA PRO A 37 -16.37 -12.94 13.41
C PRO A 37 -14.95 -13.30 13.87
N ILE A 38 -14.03 -12.34 13.93
CA ILE A 38 -12.65 -12.54 14.37
C ILE A 38 -12.52 -12.56 15.89
N TYR A 39 -13.45 -11.93 16.63
CA TYR A 39 -13.35 -11.71 18.07
C TYR A 39 -13.01 -12.97 18.90
N PRO A 40 -13.67 -14.14 18.68
CA PRO A 40 -13.34 -15.36 19.44
C PRO A 40 -11.91 -15.88 19.18
N ARG A 41 -11.29 -15.48 18.08
CA ARG A 41 -9.89 -15.84 17.76
C ARG A 41 -8.89 -14.94 18.46
N LEU A 42 -9.30 -13.72 18.81
CA LEU A 42 -8.48 -12.70 19.46
C LEU A 42 -8.54 -12.77 20.99
N THR A 43 -9.60 -13.40 21.53
CA THR A 43 -9.93 -13.41 22.96
C THR A 43 -9.91 -14.81 23.56
N GLU A 44 -9.84 -14.85 24.88
CA GLU A 44 -9.98 -16.04 25.71
C GLU A 44 -10.78 -15.72 26.98
N ASP A 45 -11.46 -16.75 27.52
CA ASP A 45 -12.13 -16.63 28.83
C ASP A 45 -11.14 -16.93 29.96
N VAL A 46 -10.95 -15.97 30.83
CA VAL A 46 -10.12 -16.12 32.02
C VAL A 46 -11.02 -15.90 33.27
N ASN A 47 -11.46 -16.99 33.89
CA ASN A 47 -12.33 -16.99 35.05
C ASN A 47 -13.66 -16.22 34.86
N GLY A 48 -14.33 -16.44 33.73
CA GLY A 48 -15.61 -15.80 33.39
C GLY A 48 -15.47 -14.35 32.82
N GLN A 49 -14.25 -13.90 32.59
CA GLN A 49 -13.97 -12.61 31.95
C GLN A 49 -13.31 -12.81 30.59
N ILE A 50 -13.91 -12.22 29.55
CA ILE A 50 -13.31 -12.24 28.21
C ILE A 50 -12.18 -11.21 28.16
N LYS A 51 -10.97 -11.68 27.81
CA LYS A 51 -9.75 -10.87 27.69
C LYS A 51 -9.06 -11.13 26.36
N TRP A 52 -8.25 -10.18 25.91
CA TRP A 52 -7.35 -10.41 24.78
C TRP A 52 -6.35 -11.51 25.13
N LYS A 53 -6.16 -12.45 24.19
CA LYS A 53 -5.01 -13.35 24.27
C LYS A 53 -3.71 -12.56 24.29
N GLU A 54 -2.66 -13.12 24.87
CA GLU A 54 -1.36 -12.44 25.03
C GLU A 54 -0.88 -11.75 23.77
N ASN A 55 -0.94 -12.45 22.64
CA ASN A 55 -0.49 -11.94 21.33
C ASN A 55 -1.34 -10.79 20.76
N PHE A 56 -2.49 -10.48 21.38
CA PHE A 56 -3.43 -9.45 20.92
C PHE A 56 -3.66 -8.33 21.92
N LYS A 57 -2.96 -8.32 23.06
CA LYS A 57 -3.04 -7.23 24.05
C LYS A 57 -2.72 -5.85 23.48
N TYR A 58 -1.94 -5.80 22.40
CA TYR A 58 -1.64 -4.54 21.71
C TYR A 58 -2.89 -3.83 21.14
N LEU A 59 -4.02 -4.54 20.97
CA LEU A 59 -5.27 -3.93 20.52
C LEU A 59 -5.75 -2.82 21.47
N ASP A 60 -5.36 -2.88 22.74
CA ASP A 60 -5.63 -1.81 23.70
C ASP A 60 -4.83 -0.52 23.42
N SER A 61 -3.74 -0.60 22.67
CA SER A 61 -2.83 0.52 22.37
C SER A 61 -3.06 1.18 21.02
N ILE A 62 -3.95 0.64 20.20
CA ILE A 62 -4.23 1.13 18.84
C ILE A 62 -5.72 1.42 18.63
N ASP A 63 -6.01 2.31 17.70
CA ASP A 63 -7.35 2.60 17.20
C ASP A 63 -7.50 2.10 15.76
N ILE A 64 -8.62 1.44 15.48
CA ILE A 64 -8.98 0.94 14.13
C ILE A 64 -10.15 1.79 13.61
N TYR A 65 -10.00 2.31 12.39
CA TYR A 65 -11.02 3.13 11.75
C TYR A 65 -11.44 2.53 10.41
N SER A 66 -12.73 2.57 10.12
CA SER A 66 -13.20 2.56 8.74
C SER A 66 -13.13 3.99 8.20
N ILE A 67 -12.62 4.14 6.98
CA ILE A 67 -12.49 5.43 6.30
C ILE A 67 -13.19 5.43 4.96
N THR A 68 -13.60 6.63 4.52
CA THR A 68 -14.03 6.90 3.14
C THR A 68 -13.32 8.16 2.67
N TYR A 69 -12.70 8.11 1.50
CA TYR A 69 -11.93 9.22 0.94
C TYR A 69 -12.22 9.39 -0.55
N LEU A 70 -11.83 10.55 -1.12
CA LEU A 70 -11.97 10.84 -2.55
C LEU A 70 -10.73 10.41 -3.33
N SER A 71 -10.97 9.72 -4.46
CA SER A 71 -9.97 9.40 -5.47
C SER A 71 -10.61 9.54 -6.85
N ASP A 72 -10.07 10.41 -7.70
CA ASP A 72 -10.63 10.72 -9.03
C ASP A 72 -12.13 11.09 -8.99
N GLY A 73 -12.57 11.76 -7.92
CA GLY A 73 -13.99 12.10 -7.70
C GLY A 73 -14.87 10.95 -7.17
N LEU A 74 -14.32 9.75 -7.01
CA LEU A 74 -15.03 8.58 -6.49
C LEU A 74 -14.84 8.48 -4.97
N LYS A 75 -15.86 7.97 -4.27
CA LYS A 75 -15.80 7.63 -2.84
C LYS A 75 -15.21 6.23 -2.68
N ILE A 76 -14.02 6.18 -2.12
CA ILE A 76 -13.29 4.93 -1.90
C ILE A 76 -13.28 4.62 -0.40
N ASN A 77 -13.63 3.38 -0.06
CA ASN A 77 -13.56 2.89 1.30
C ASN A 77 -12.19 2.30 1.63
N GLY A 78 -11.85 2.30 2.91
CA GLY A 78 -10.60 1.74 3.39
C GLY A 78 -10.60 1.50 4.89
N LEU A 79 -9.43 1.13 5.38
CA LEU A 79 -9.14 1.02 6.81
C LEU A 79 -7.95 1.91 7.17
N MET A 80 -7.96 2.42 8.39
CA MET A 80 -6.81 3.07 8.99
C MET A 80 -6.63 2.54 10.41
N VAL A 81 -5.37 2.29 10.78
CA VAL A 81 -4.99 1.90 12.14
C VAL A 81 -3.87 2.79 12.60
N LYS A 82 -3.98 3.30 13.83
CA LYS A 82 -2.98 4.20 14.38
C LYS A 82 -2.79 3.96 15.89
N PRO A 83 -1.65 4.35 16.46
CA PRO A 83 -1.47 4.37 17.91
C PRO A 83 -2.51 5.28 18.61
N LYS A 84 -2.99 4.88 19.79
CA LYS A 84 -3.80 5.74 20.66
C LYS A 84 -2.99 6.85 21.30
N LYS A 85 -1.71 6.57 21.56
CA LYS A 85 -0.80 7.53 22.19
C LYS A 85 -0.58 8.72 21.26
N GLU A 86 -0.58 9.92 21.82
CA GLU A 86 -0.23 11.14 21.09
C GLU A 86 1.21 11.09 20.57
N GLY A 87 1.44 11.71 19.41
CA GLY A 87 2.75 11.73 18.76
C GLY A 87 2.66 12.01 17.27
N LYS A 88 3.82 12.05 16.60
CA LYS A 88 3.95 12.10 15.14
C LYS A 88 4.58 10.78 14.67
N TYR A 89 3.86 10.05 13.85
CA TYR A 89 4.21 8.70 13.45
C TYR A 89 4.48 8.60 11.96
N PRO A 90 5.54 7.90 11.54
CA PRO A 90 5.69 7.53 10.14
C PRO A 90 4.49 6.71 9.65
N CYS A 91 4.27 6.73 8.36
CA CYS A 91 3.07 6.17 7.74
C CYS A 91 3.40 4.97 6.86
N VAL A 92 2.48 4.03 6.77
CA VAL A 92 2.55 2.91 5.83
C VAL A 92 1.25 2.82 5.05
N VAL A 93 1.33 2.92 3.73
CA VAL A 93 0.21 2.60 2.83
C VAL A 93 0.25 1.11 2.54
N TYR A 94 -0.76 0.38 3.03
CA TYR A 94 -0.87 -1.06 2.81
C TYR A 94 -1.72 -1.36 1.58
N ASN A 95 -1.18 -2.14 0.64
CA ASN A 95 -1.79 -2.50 -0.62
C ASN A 95 -2.19 -3.98 -0.61
N ARG A 96 -3.50 -4.24 -0.55
CA ARG A 96 -4.05 -5.59 -0.47
C ARG A 96 -3.85 -6.39 -1.77
N GLY A 97 -3.74 -7.71 -1.63
CA GLY A 97 -3.82 -8.64 -2.75
C GLY A 97 -5.25 -8.95 -3.19
N GLY A 98 -5.36 -9.92 -4.09
CA GLY A 98 -6.64 -10.41 -4.60
C GLY A 98 -7.33 -9.45 -5.58
N ASN A 99 -8.55 -9.77 -5.95
CA ASN A 99 -9.40 -8.99 -6.85
C ASN A 99 -10.86 -9.16 -6.42
N ARG A 100 -11.71 -8.22 -6.79
CA ARG A 100 -13.12 -8.18 -6.39
C ARG A 100 -13.22 -8.35 -4.86
N ASP A 101 -14.11 -9.20 -4.37
CA ASP A 101 -14.27 -9.48 -2.93
C ASP A 101 -13.20 -10.40 -2.37
N PHE A 102 -12.46 -11.14 -3.23
CA PHE A 102 -11.35 -11.94 -2.77
C PHE A 102 -10.19 -11.05 -2.30
N GLY A 103 -9.81 -11.20 -1.03
CA GLY A 103 -8.80 -10.35 -0.39
C GLY A 103 -9.31 -8.97 0.02
N SER A 104 -10.63 -8.69 -0.02
CA SER A 104 -11.20 -7.44 0.49
C SER A 104 -10.84 -7.23 1.96
N LEU A 105 -10.51 -5.98 2.32
CA LEU A 105 -10.14 -5.63 3.69
C LEU A 105 -11.34 -5.78 4.62
N LYS A 106 -11.17 -6.59 5.64
CA LYS A 106 -12.13 -6.78 6.74
C LYS A 106 -11.54 -6.24 8.02
N ILE A 107 -12.35 -6.03 9.05
CA ILE A 107 -11.87 -5.55 10.37
C ILE A 107 -10.75 -6.44 10.89
N ALA A 108 -10.78 -7.75 10.59
CA ALA A 108 -9.70 -8.68 10.91
C ALA A 108 -8.33 -8.26 10.34
N HIS A 109 -8.28 -7.67 9.13
CA HIS A 109 -7.04 -7.13 8.57
C HIS A 109 -6.56 -5.91 9.38
N GLY A 110 -7.49 -5.05 9.81
CA GLY A 110 -7.18 -3.93 10.71
C GLY A 110 -6.60 -4.39 12.03
N ALA A 111 -7.23 -5.40 12.66
CA ALA A 111 -6.77 -5.92 13.93
C ALA A 111 -5.43 -6.68 13.81
N ILE A 112 -5.27 -7.56 12.83
CA ILE A 112 -4.12 -8.47 12.76
C ILE A 112 -2.99 -7.89 11.90
N THR A 113 -3.25 -7.61 10.61
CA THR A 113 -2.19 -7.23 9.67
C THR A 113 -1.72 -5.80 9.88
N LEU A 114 -2.66 -4.84 9.82
CA LEU A 114 -2.32 -3.43 9.99
C LEU A 114 -1.96 -3.12 11.45
N GLY A 115 -2.64 -3.77 12.40
CA GLY A 115 -2.41 -3.62 13.83
C GLY A 115 -1.01 -4.03 14.27
N GLN A 116 -0.43 -5.08 13.66
CA GLN A 116 0.95 -5.49 13.97
C GLN A 116 1.98 -4.41 13.59
N ILE A 117 1.71 -3.61 12.54
CA ILE A 117 2.57 -2.50 12.16
C ILE A 117 2.26 -1.27 13.04
N ALA A 118 0.98 -0.99 13.27
CA ALA A 118 0.56 0.19 14.01
C ALA A 118 0.99 0.18 15.47
N LYS A 119 0.98 -0.99 16.16
CA LYS A 119 1.45 -1.13 17.55
C LYS A 119 2.91 -0.71 17.72
N GLU A 120 3.70 -0.81 16.66
CA GLU A 120 5.11 -0.40 16.66
C GLU A 120 5.28 1.10 16.35
N GLY A 121 4.21 1.89 16.37
CA GLY A 121 4.28 3.34 16.23
C GLY A 121 4.24 3.80 14.76
N TYR A 122 3.30 3.27 13.99
CA TYR A 122 3.01 3.69 12.62
C TYR A 122 1.54 4.05 12.46
N VAL A 123 1.25 5.01 11.60
CA VAL A 123 -0.09 5.17 11.01
C VAL A 123 -0.15 4.28 9.78
N VAL A 124 -1.07 3.31 9.78
CA VAL A 124 -1.24 2.39 8.64
C VAL A 124 -2.57 2.65 7.98
N ILE A 125 -2.56 2.92 6.68
CA ILE A 125 -3.76 3.21 5.90
C ILE A 125 -3.84 2.27 4.69
N ALA A 126 -5.04 1.82 4.35
CA ALA A 126 -5.25 0.82 3.31
C ALA A 126 -6.54 1.09 2.53
N SER A 127 -6.48 0.91 1.21
CA SER A 127 -7.61 1.07 0.28
C SER A 127 -8.31 -0.26 -0.02
N GLN A 128 -9.64 -0.22 -0.12
CA GLN A 128 -10.41 -1.31 -0.74
C GLN A 128 -10.21 -1.38 -2.26
N TYR A 129 -9.76 -0.29 -2.87
CA TYR A 129 -9.78 0.04 -4.30
C TYR A 129 -11.20 0.31 -4.82
N ARG A 130 -11.29 1.08 -5.92
CA ARG A 130 -12.55 1.33 -6.62
C ARG A 130 -13.25 0.05 -7.04
N GLY A 131 -14.58 0.04 -6.97
CA GLY A 131 -15.42 -1.12 -7.30
C GLY A 131 -15.42 -2.24 -6.25
N ASN A 132 -14.73 -2.09 -5.12
CA ASN A 132 -14.61 -3.14 -4.10
C ASN A 132 -15.01 -2.64 -2.71
N GLY A 133 -15.53 -3.54 -1.86
CA GLY A 133 -15.85 -3.25 -0.46
C GLY A 133 -16.79 -2.04 -0.29
N GLY A 134 -17.73 -1.84 -1.20
CA GLY A 134 -18.65 -0.70 -1.22
C GLY A 134 -18.06 0.61 -1.73
N SER A 135 -16.85 0.60 -2.31
CA SER A 135 -16.28 1.73 -3.02
C SER A 135 -16.96 1.97 -4.37
N GLU A 136 -17.07 3.23 -4.79
CA GLU A 136 -17.57 3.59 -6.11
C GLU A 136 -16.59 3.20 -7.23
N GLY A 137 -17.06 3.25 -8.48
CA GLY A 137 -16.26 3.00 -9.68
C GLY A 137 -16.14 1.53 -10.05
N LYS A 138 -15.11 1.21 -10.85
CA LYS A 138 -14.81 -0.14 -11.34
C LYS A 138 -13.34 -0.45 -11.15
N GLU A 139 -13.04 -1.67 -10.76
CA GLU A 139 -11.70 -2.21 -10.64
C GLU A 139 -11.05 -2.37 -12.03
N GLU A 140 -9.77 -2.04 -12.16
CA GLU A 140 -9.01 -2.14 -13.40
C GLU A 140 -7.71 -2.97 -13.26
N PHE A 141 -7.54 -3.67 -12.14
CA PHE A 141 -6.41 -4.55 -11.85
C PHE A 141 -5.03 -3.92 -12.13
N GLY A 142 -4.74 -2.78 -11.53
CA GLY A 142 -3.49 -2.01 -11.77
C GLY A 142 -3.61 -0.96 -12.87
N GLY A 143 -4.82 -0.53 -13.17
CA GLY A 143 -5.13 0.65 -13.98
C GLY A 143 -5.36 1.90 -13.12
N LYS A 144 -6.54 2.51 -13.25
CA LYS A 144 -6.91 3.71 -12.47
C LYS A 144 -7.02 3.45 -10.96
N ASP A 145 -7.23 2.20 -10.55
CA ASP A 145 -7.24 1.79 -9.13
C ASP A 145 -5.88 1.99 -8.42
N VAL A 146 -4.79 2.22 -9.17
CA VAL A 146 -3.51 2.68 -8.59
C VAL A 146 -3.65 4.09 -8.00
N ASN A 147 -4.50 4.94 -8.56
CA ASN A 147 -4.73 6.28 -8.02
C ASN A 147 -5.34 6.23 -6.62
N ASP A 148 -6.13 5.19 -6.31
CA ASP A 148 -6.76 5.00 -5.00
C ASP A 148 -5.74 4.76 -3.89
N ILE A 149 -4.54 4.29 -4.23
CA ILE A 149 -3.45 4.12 -3.26
C ILE A 149 -2.47 5.30 -3.25
N THR A 150 -2.19 5.92 -4.40
CA THR A 150 -1.28 7.08 -4.43
C THR A 150 -1.88 8.29 -3.74
N ILE A 151 -3.20 8.52 -3.88
CA ILE A 151 -3.90 9.63 -3.22
C ILE A 151 -3.90 9.51 -1.68
N LEU A 152 -3.68 8.31 -1.13
CA LEU A 152 -3.58 8.13 0.33
C LEU A 152 -2.41 8.90 0.94
N THR A 153 -1.38 9.23 0.16
CA THR A 153 -0.29 10.11 0.63
C THR A 153 -0.78 11.52 0.92
N GLU A 154 -1.81 11.99 0.20
CA GLU A 154 -2.44 13.28 0.44
C GLU A 154 -3.50 13.18 1.56
N VAL A 155 -4.28 12.09 1.61
CA VAL A 155 -5.24 11.82 2.71
C VAL A 155 -4.52 11.80 4.06
N LEU A 156 -3.31 11.27 4.13
CA LEU A 156 -2.50 11.24 5.35
C LEU A 156 -2.17 12.65 5.89
N LYS A 157 -2.14 13.70 5.06
CA LYS A 157 -1.95 15.08 5.53
C LYS A 157 -3.10 15.58 6.40
N GLU A 158 -4.30 15.00 6.24
CA GLU A 158 -5.48 15.31 7.05
C GLU A 158 -5.54 14.53 8.37
N ILE A 159 -4.55 13.67 8.64
CA ILE A 159 -4.43 12.88 9.87
C ILE A 159 -3.41 13.53 10.80
N GLU A 160 -3.87 14.12 11.87
CA GLU A 160 -3.06 14.92 12.80
C GLU A 160 -1.77 14.23 13.27
N VAL A 161 -1.83 12.93 13.58
CA VAL A 161 -0.69 12.15 14.10
C VAL A 161 0.22 11.59 13.00
N ALA A 162 -0.12 11.76 11.72
CA ALA A 162 0.68 11.27 10.60
C ALA A 162 1.87 12.20 10.29
N ASP A 163 3.05 11.62 10.12
CA ASP A 163 4.22 12.31 9.56
C ASP A 163 4.36 11.96 8.08
N THR A 164 3.89 12.83 7.24
CA THR A 164 3.87 12.64 5.78
C THR A 164 5.22 12.83 5.08
N ASN A 165 6.26 13.17 5.82
CA ASN A 165 7.63 13.14 5.32
C ASN A 165 8.24 11.73 5.36
N ARG A 166 7.60 10.79 6.07
CA ARG A 166 8.08 9.44 6.33
C ARG A 166 7.00 8.41 5.97
N ILE A 167 6.76 8.25 4.66
CA ILE A 167 5.73 7.33 4.13
C ILE A 167 6.42 6.14 3.48
N GLY A 168 6.04 4.92 3.90
CA GLY A 168 6.36 3.67 3.23
C GLY A 168 5.15 3.06 2.53
N MET A 169 5.40 2.08 1.64
CA MET A 169 4.37 1.22 1.07
C MET A 169 4.64 -0.24 1.36
N TYR A 170 3.57 -0.99 1.65
CA TYR A 170 3.63 -2.43 1.85
C TYR A 170 2.57 -3.12 0.99
N GLY A 171 3.00 -3.93 0.03
CA GLY A 171 2.10 -4.63 -0.88
C GLY A 171 2.30 -6.14 -0.91
N TRP A 172 1.20 -6.91 -0.97
CA TRP A 172 1.26 -8.37 -1.10
C TRP A 172 0.58 -8.85 -2.38
N SER A 173 1.22 -9.80 -3.11
CA SER A 173 0.63 -10.37 -4.33
C SER A 173 0.32 -9.30 -5.37
N ARG A 174 -0.95 -9.18 -5.84
CA ARG A 174 -1.40 -8.04 -6.63
C ARG A 174 -1.07 -6.69 -5.97
N GLY A 175 -1.19 -6.58 -4.64
CA GLY A 175 -0.84 -5.35 -3.92
C GLY A 175 0.62 -4.96 -4.10
N GLY A 176 1.52 -5.94 -4.26
CA GLY A 176 2.91 -5.71 -4.63
C GLY A 176 3.05 -5.14 -6.05
N MET A 177 2.32 -5.69 -7.03
CA MET A 177 2.23 -5.12 -8.39
C MET A 177 1.73 -3.67 -8.36
N MET A 178 0.65 -3.41 -7.60
CA MET A 178 0.10 -2.07 -7.41
C MET A 178 1.15 -1.12 -6.80
N THR A 179 1.94 -1.61 -5.84
CA THR A 179 3.04 -0.86 -5.22
C THR A 179 4.12 -0.51 -6.25
N TYR A 180 4.54 -1.46 -7.08
CA TYR A 180 5.52 -1.20 -8.14
C TYR A 180 5.03 -0.11 -9.11
N ILE A 181 3.77 -0.19 -9.56
CA ILE A 181 3.19 0.83 -10.44
C ILE A 181 3.10 2.18 -9.72
N ALA A 182 2.70 2.21 -8.44
CA ALA A 182 2.59 3.44 -7.67
C ALA A 182 3.93 4.18 -7.55
N LEU A 183 5.05 3.47 -7.41
CA LEU A 183 6.39 4.07 -7.34
C LEU A 183 6.77 4.86 -8.60
N THR A 184 6.18 4.56 -9.75
CA THR A 184 6.39 5.34 -10.98
C THR A 184 5.50 6.59 -11.07
N LYS A 185 4.59 6.80 -10.08
CA LYS A 185 3.57 7.85 -10.12
C LYS A 185 3.66 8.84 -8.96
N THR A 186 4.44 8.55 -7.93
CA THR A 186 4.60 9.43 -6.77
C THR A 186 6.02 9.41 -6.24
N ASP A 187 6.50 10.55 -5.78
CA ASP A 187 7.81 10.77 -5.13
C ASP A 187 7.72 10.81 -3.59
N LYS A 188 6.54 10.51 -3.02
CA LYS A 188 6.28 10.63 -1.58
C LYS A 188 6.76 9.43 -0.77
N ILE A 189 7.12 8.33 -1.43
CA ILE A 189 7.46 7.07 -0.78
C ILE A 189 8.95 7.01 -0.47
N LYS A 190 9.30 6.65 0.77
CA LYS A 190 10.68 6.57 1.28
C LYS A 190 11.21 5.15 1.43
N ALA A 191 10.33 4.17 1.60
CA ALA A 191 10.70 2.76 1.72
C ALA A 191 9.57 1.85 1.26
N VAL A 192 9.91 0.71 0.71
CA VAL A 192 8.93 -0.25 0.19
C VAL A 192 9.21 -1.65 0.69
N VAL A 193 8.13 -2.37 1.01
CA VAL A 193 8.15 -3.83 1.20
C VAL A 193 7.11 -4.45 0.28
N VAL A 194 7.47 -5.54 -0.39
CA VAL A 194 6.54 -6.35 -1.18
C VAL A 194 6.72 -7.82 -0.87
N GLY A 195 5.61 -8.56 -0.84
CA GLY A 195 5.63 -10.01 -0.62
C GLY A 195 4.85 -10.77 -1.69
N GLY A 196 5.40 -11.87 -2.22
CA GLY A 196 4.79 -12.69 -3.27
C GLY A 196 4.25 -11.85 -4.44
N ALA A 197 4.96 -10.78 -4.81
CA ALA A 197 4.47 -9.73 -5.70
C ALA A 197 4.50 -10.17 -7.18
N VAL A 198 3.43 -9.87 -7.91
CA VAL A 198 3.41 -10.03 -9.37
C VAL A 198 4.28 -8.96 -10.00
N SER A 199 5.32 -9.37 -10.73
CA SER A 199 6.23 -8.48 -11.45
C SER A 199 6.21 -8.69 -12.97
N ASP A 200 5.60 -9.79 -13.43
CA ASP A 200 5.48 -10.16 -14.85
C ASP A 200 4.12 -10.83 -15.12
N ASN A 201 3.20 -10.10 -15.73
CA ASN A 201 1.88 -10.64 -16.06
C ASN A 201 1.90 -11.56 -17.28
N PHE A 202 2.91 -11.48 -18.16
CA PHE A 202 3.07 -12.46 -19.24
C PHE A 202 3.40 -13.85 -18.68
N SER A 203 4.29 -13.90 -17.70
CA SER A 203 4.57 -15.14 -16.96
C SER A 203 3.34 -15.61 -16.18
N SER A 204 2.64 -14.70 -15.50
CA SER A 204 1.45 -15.04 -14.70
C SER A 204 0.36 -15.73 -15.51
N ILE A 205 0.03 -15.26 -16.71
CA ILE A 205 -1.00 -15.89 -17.56
C ILE A 205 -0.52 -17.20 -18.21
N LYS A 206 0.80 -17.36 -18.40
CA LYS A 206 1.38 -18.62 -18.86
C LYS A 206 1.31 -19.70 -17.79
N ASP A 207 1.65 -19.34 -16.55
CA ASP A 207 1.64 -20.28 -15.43
C ASP A 207 0.23 -20.58 -14.90
N ARG A 208 -0.67 -19.61 -15.05
CA ARG A 208 -2.06 -19.65 -14.58
C ARG A 208 -3.01 -19.03 -15.60
N PRO A 209 -3.37 -19.77 -16.67
CA PRO A 209 -4.23 -19.26 -17.74
C PRO A 209 -5.60 -18.75 -17.27
N GLU A 210 -6.12 -19.26 -16.15
CA GLU A 210 -7.34 -18.78 -15.52
C GLU A 210 -7.25 -17.34 -15.03
N MET A 211 -6.05 -16.82 -14.78
CA MET A 211 -5.86 -15.39 -14.49
C MET A 211 -6.19 -14.52 -15.69
N GLU A 212 -5.86 -14.96 -16.90
CA GLU A 212 -6.22 -14.23 -18.10
C GLU A 212 -7.74 -14.24 -18.32
N THR A 213 -8.34 -15.45 -18.36
CA THR A 213 -9.75 -15.62 -18.76
C THR A 213 -10.74 -15.15 -17.70
N GLY A 214 -10.43 -15.34 -16.40
CA GLY A 214 -11.34 -15.03 -15.31
C GLY A 214 -11.07 -13.71 -14.57
N VAL A 215 -9.95 -13.06 -14.82
CA VAL A 215 -9.55 -11.85 -14.09
C VAL A 215 -9.14 -10.71 -15.02
N LEU A 216 -8.04 -10.88 -15.78
CA LEU A 216 -7.47 -9.78 -16.55
C LEU A 216 -8.38 -9.32 -17.68
N SER A 217 -8.93 -10.28 -18.45
CA SER A 217 -9.85 -9.97 -19.56
C SER A 217 -11.17 -9.32 -19.12
N GLU A 218 -11.60 -9.58 -17.87
CA GLU A 218 -12.83 -9.01 -17.34
C GLU A 218 -12.62 -7.65 -16.65
N LEU A 219 -11.48 -7.45 -16.02
CA LEU A 219 -11.23 -6.26 -15.19
C LEU A 219 -10.48 -5.17 -15.93
N ILE A 220 -9.63 -5.51 -16.90
CA ILE A 220 -8.82 -4.53 -17.62
C ILE A 220 -9.60 -3.99 -18.80
N PRO A 221 -9.86 -2.67 -18.86
CA PRO A 221 -10.56 -2.07 -20.01
C PRO A 221 -9.84 -2.32 -21.32
N ASN A 222 -10.60 -2.67 -22.37
CA ASN A 222 -10.11 -2.92 -23.73
C ASN A 222 -8.97 -3.96 -23.79
N TYR A 223 -9.01 -4.97 -22.90
CA TYR A 223 -7.96 -5.97 -22.81
C TYR A 223 -7.77 -6.75 -24.10
N ALA A 224 -8.87 -7.18 -24.73
CA ALA A 224 -8.82 -8.00 -25.95
C ALA A 224 -8.09 -7.30 -27.10
N GLU A 225 -8.29 -5.99 -27.27
CA GLU A 225 -7.68 -5.18 -28.31
C GLU A 225 -6.24 -4.76 -27.98
N ASN A 226 -5.88 -4.71 -26.69
CA ASN A 226 -4.62 -4.14 -26.22
C ASN A 226 -3.85 -5.07 -25.28
N LYS A 227 -4.05 -6.38 -25.37
CA LYS A 227 -3.53 -7.38 -24.43
C LYS A 227 -2.07 -7.15 -24.05
N ASP A 228 -1.17 -7.13 -25.03
CA ASP A 228 0.26 -7.05 -24.77
C ASP A 228 0.64 -5.73 -24.08
N LEU A 229 0.04 -4.62 -24.53
CA LEU A 229 0.24 -3.30 -23.92
C LEU A 229 -0.26 -3.26 -22.46
N GLU A 230 -1.41 -3.85 -22.21
CA GLU A 230 -2.01 -3.87 -20.85
C GLU A 230 -1.25 -4.80 -19.90
N LEU A 231 -0.71 -5.91 -20.40
CA LEU A 231 0.19 -6.78 -19.64
C LEU A 231 1.52 -6.07 -19.35
N GLU A 232 2.10 -5.39 -20.35
CA GLU A 232 3.35 -4.64 -20.19
C GLU A 232 3.24 -3.54 -19.15
N LYS A 233 2.17 -2.73 -19.17
CA LYS A 233 1.91 -1.67 -18.17
C LYS A 233 1.88 -2.20 -16.73
N ARG A 234 1.54 -3.47 -16.55
CA ARG A 234 1.41 -4.13 -15.23
C ARG A 234 2.56 -5.07 -14.93
N SER A 235 3.61 -5.07 -15.73
CA SER A 235 4.78 -5.96 -15.59
C SER A 235 6.02 -5.14 -15.26
N ALA A 236 6.32 -5.01 -13.97
CA ALA A 236 7.44 -4.22 -13.45
C ALA A 236 8.79 -4.56 -14.09
N ILE A 237 8.98 -5.82 -14.48
CA ILE A 237 10.18 -6.29 -15.18
C ILE A 237 10.39 -5.60 -16.54
N LYS A 238 9.32 -5.08 -17.18
CA LYS A 238 9.38 -4.43 -18.49
C LYS A 238 9.84 -2.97 -18.44
N TRP A 239 9.79 -2.37 -17.25
CA TRP A 239 10.10 -0.96 -17.03
C TRP A 239 10.86 -0.75 -15.71
N ALA A 240 11.73 -1.71 -15.36
CA ALA A 240 12.55 -1.65 -14.16
C ALA A 240 13.48 -0.43 -14.12
N ASP A 241 13.83 0.14 -15.27
CA ASP A 241 14.59 1.38 -15.41
C ASP A 241 13.86 2.63 -14.88
N LYS A 242 12.52 2.56 -14.73
CA LYS A 242 11.68 3.66 -14.24
C LYS A 242 11.54 3.72 -12.73
N PHE A 243 12.07 2.75 -12.01
CA PHE A 243 12.03 2.78 -10.55
C PHE A 243 12.90 3.89 -9.97
N PRO A 244 12.47 4.55 -8.86
CA PRO A 244 13.26 5.55 -8.18
C PRO A 244 14.53 4.90 -7.60
N LYS A 245 15.67 5.59 -7.75
CA LYS A 245 16.98 5.11 -7.25
C LYS A 245 17.24 5.49 -5.79
N ASP A 246 16.35 6.24 -5.21
CA ASP A 246 16.39 6.73 -3.83
C ASP A 246 15.37 6.08 -2.90
N VAL A 247 14.65 5.05 -3.38
CA VAL A 247 13.67 4.29 -2.59
C VAL A 247 14.12 2.84 -2.44
N PRO A 248 14.51 2.41 -1.23
CA PRO A 248 14.91 1.03 -0.98
C PRO A 248 13.71 0.07 -0.98
N ILE A 249 13.86 -1.07 -1.64
CA ILE A 249 12.80 -2.07 -1.83
C ILE A 249 13.19 -3.39 -1.17
N LEU A 250 12.40 -3.86 -0.20
CA LEU A 250 12.49 -5.23 0.34
C LEU A 250 11.52 -6.13 -0.41
N ILE A 251 12.03 -7.19 -1.01
CA ILE A 251 11.26 -8.21 -1.71
C ILE A 251 11.31 -9.50 -0.89
N LEU A 252 10.13 -10.00 -0.51
CA LEU A 252 9.94 -11.24 0.25
C LEU A 252 9.21 -12.26 -0.64
N HIS A 253 9.71 -13.49 -0.77
CA HIS A 253 9.07 -14.51 -1.60
C HIS A 253 9.30 -15.91 -1.06
N GLY A 254 8.25 -16.72 -1.01
CA GLY A 254 8.32 -18.15 -0.71
C GLY A 254 8.71 -18.96 -1.95
N ASN A 255 9.69 -19.86 -1.85
CA ASN A 255 10.10 -20.63 -3.02
C ASN A 255 9.16 -21.81 -3.37
N SER A 256 8.12 -22.05 -2.56
CA SER A 256 7.02 -22.97 -2.85
C SER A 256 5.72 -22.23 -3.23
N ASP A 257 5.79 -20.96 -3.57
CA ASP A 257 4.66 -20.17 -4.03
C ASP A 257 4.16 -20.66 -5.41
N TRP A 258 2.96 -21.25 -5.42
CA TRP A 258 2.34 -21.74 -6.64
C TRP A 258 1.52 -20.67 -7.38
N ARG A 259 1.11 -19.59 -6.66
CA ARG A 259 0.26 -18.52 -7.24
C ARG A 259 1.05 -17.51 -8.03
N VAL A 260 2.19 -17.10 -7.51
CA VAL A 260 3.16 -16.21 -8.16
C VAL A 260 4.50 -16.92 -8.08
N LYS A 261 4.97 -17.42 -9.20
CA LYS A 261 6.23 -18.19 -9.23
C LYS A 261 7.40 -17.36 -8.73
N PRO A 262 8.31 -17.92 -7.90
CA PRO A 262 9.44 -17.21 -7.32
C PRO A 262 10.39 -16.62 -8.37
N GLU A 263 10.41 -17.18 -9.59
CA GLU A 263 11.17 -16.64 -10.71
C GLU A 263 10.79 -15.20 -11.05
N GLN A 264 9.57 -14.76 -10.75
CA GLN A 264 9.17 -13.36 -10.97
C GLN A 264 10.00 -12.40 -10.10
N SER A 265 10.21 -12.71 -8.83
CA SER A 265 11.06 -11.90 -7.95
C SER A 265 12.54 -12.01 -8.29
N LEU A 266 13.01 -13.19 -8.66
CA LEU A 266 14.41 -13.40 -9.09
C LEU A 266 14.74 -12.62 -10.36
N ASN A 267 13.85 -12.68 -11.36
CA ASN A 267 14.05 -11.98 -12.62
C ASN A 267 13.96 -10.45 -12.44
N LEU A 268 13.03 -9.95 -11.60
CA LEU A 268 12.96 -8.53 -11.29
C LEU A 268 14.22 -8.06 -10.55
N ALA A 269 14.76 -8.87 -9.63
CA ALA A 269 16.00 -8.56 -8.95
C ALA A 269 17.19 -8.43 -9.92
N LEU A 270 17.27 -9.26 -10.97
CA LEU A 270 18.26 -9.12 -12.03
C LEU A 270 18.12 -7.80 -12.80
N GLU A 271 16.88 -7.37 -13.07
CA GLU A 271 16.65 -6.05 -13.69
C GLU A 271 17.02 -4.90 -12.73
N PHE A 272 16.76 -5.04 -11.43
CA PHE A 272 17.19 -4.07 -10.43
C PHE A 272 18.73 -3.95 -10.34
N GLU A 273 19.46 -5.06 -10.43
CA GLU A 273 20.93 -5.02 -10.54
C GLU A 273 21.42 -4.22 -11.73
N LYS A 274 20.85 -4.45 -12.92
CA LYS A 274 21.20 -3.73 -14.14
C LYS A 274 20.96 -2.22 -14.03
N ASN A 275 19.87 -1.84 -13.34
CA ASN A 275 19.41 -0.45 -13.22
C ASN A 275 19.91 0.24 -11.95
N ARG A 276 20.67 -0.46 -11.08
CA ARG A 276 21.16 0.06 -9.79
C ARG A 276 20.04 0.52 -8.88
N ILE A 277 18.93 -0.19 -8.85
CA ILE A 277 17.83 0.06 -7.91
C ILE A 277 18.23 -0.52 -6.55
N PRO A 278 18.09 0.23 -5.44
CA PRO A 278 18.41 -0.29 -4.12
C PRO A 278 17.35 -1.30 -3.67
N TYR A 279 17.73 -2.58 -3.59
CA TYR A 279 16.82 -3.63 -3.16
C TYR A 279 17.49 -4.63 -2.23
N ARG A 280 16.66 -5.40 -1.53
CA ARG A 280 17.03 -6.66 -0.86
C ARG A 280 15.99 -7.70 -1.21
N LEU A 281 16.43 -8.86 -1.70
CA LEU A 281 15.57 -10.02 -1.93
C LEU A 281 15.83 -11.08 -0.86
N ILE A 282 14.75 -11.56 -0.24
CA ILE A 282 14.80 -12.69 0.69
C ILE A 282 13.86 -13.77 0.17
N MET A 283 14.44 -14.96 -0.06
CA MET A 283 13.71 -16.16 -0.47
C MET A 283 13.53 -17.07 0.74
N PHE A 284 12.30 -17.48 1.01
CA PHE A 284 11.95 -18.37 2.13
C PHE A 284 11.78 -19.79 1.62
N GLU A 285 12.61 -20.70 2.14
CA GLU A 285 12.55 -22.13 1.80
C GLU A 285 11.22 -22.74 2.25
N GLY A 286 10.58 -23.48 1.35
CA GLY A 286 9.28 -24.09 1.60
C GLY A 286 8.11 -23.13 1.73
N GLY A 287 8.36 -21.82 1.74
CA GLY A 287 7.32 -20.80 1.95
C GLY A 287 6.27 -20.80 0.86
N ASP A 288 5.00 -20.78 1.25
CA ASP A 288 3.83 -20.65 0.38
C ASP A 288 3.65 -19.20 -0.12
N HIS A 289 2.53 -18.92 -0.82
CA HIS A 289 2.20 -17.55 -1.29
C HIS A 289 2.07 -16.51 -0.17
N GLY A 290 1.74 -16.94 1.04
CA GLY A 290 1.62 -16.08 2.23
C GLY A 290 2.89 -16.09 3.08
N ILE A 291 3.86 -16.91 2.73
CA ILE A 291 5.06 -17.24 3.54
C ILE A 291 4.59 -17.62 4.96
N SER A 292 3.53 -18.43 5.03
CA SER A 292 2.81 -18.72 6.28
C SER A 292 3.69 -19.46 7.30
N GLU A 293 4.65 -20.24 6.82
CA GLU A 293 5.59 -21.03 7.60
C GLU A 293 6.61 -20.15 8.34
N HIS A 294 6.88 -18.94 7.82
CA HIS A 294 7.88 -18.00 8.33
C HIS A 294 7.26 -16.67 8.77
N LYS A 295 5.99 -16.67 9.17
CA LYS A 295 5.21 -15.46 9.41
C LYS A 295 5.84 -14.48 10.40
N ASP A 296 6.42 -14.99 11.49
CA ASP A 296 7.01 -14.12 12.52
C ASP A 296 8.29 -13.45 12.00
N GLU A 297 9.11 -14.18 11.25
CA GLU A 297 10.30 -13.64 10.59
C GLU A 297 9.94 -12.59 9.52
N VAL A 298 8.90 -12.84 8.73
CA VAL A 298 8.37 -11.86 7.76
C VAL A 298 7.97 -10.57 8.47
N ASN A 299 7.20 -10.67 9.57
CA ASN A 299 6.78 -9.50 10.33
C ASN A 299 7.99 -8.71 10.89
N GLU A 300 8.98 -9.40 11.43
CA GLU A 300 10.21 -8.79 11.95
C GLU A 300 10.99 -8.07 10.84
N LEU A 301 11.15 -8.69 9.67
CA LEU A 301 11.84 -8.11 8.52
C LEU A 301 11.13 -6.86 7.99
N VAL A 302 9.80 -6.91 7.89
CA VAL A 302 8.98 -5.76 7.47
C VAL A 302 9.18 -4.58 8.42
N LEU A 303 9.10 -4.83 9.74
CA LEU A 303 9.27 -3.78 10.74
C LEU A 303 10.70 -3.24 10.75
N LYS A 304 11.72 -4.10 10.73
CA LYS A 304 13.13 -3.68 10.64
C LYS A 304 13.41 -2.82 9.41
N TRP A 305 12.78 -3.14 8.27
CA TRP A 305 12.94 -2.36 7.05
C TRP A 305 12.36 -0.96 7.19
N PHE A 306 11.13 -0.87 7.69
CA PHE A 306 10.50 0.43 7.91
C PHE A 306 11.17 1.21 9.04
N ASP A 307 11.55 0.58 10.15
CA ASP A 307 12.29 1.25 11.22
C ASP A 307 13.59 1.86 10.69
N LYS A 308 14.33 1.10 9.86
CA LYS A 308 15.59 1.57 9.27
C LYS A 308 15.41 2.86 8.47
N TYR A 309 14.43 2.91 7.57
CA TYR A 309 14.33 4.00 6.59
C TYR A 309 13.26 5.04 6.93
N LEU A 310 12.28 4.73 7.78
CA LEU A 310 11.23 5.68 8.14
C LEU A 310 11.38 6.25 9.55
N LYS A 311 11.87 5.48 10.53
CA LYS A 311 12.09 6.00 11.90
C LYS A 311 13.50 6.53 12.09
N ASN A 312 14.49 5.77 11.65
CA ASN A 312 15.90 6.08 11.88
C ASN A 312 16.51 6.94 10.77
N ASP A 313 15.78 7.13 9.66
CA ASP A 313 16.21 7.91 8.50
C ASP A 313 17.63 7.52 8.02
N GLU A 314 17.90 6.20 8.01
CA GLU A 314 19.21 5.70 7.61
C GLU A 314 19.44 5.95 6.12
N GLN A 315 20.66 6.35 5.79
CA GLN A 315 21.06 6.57 4.41
C GLN A 315 21.00 5.27 3.59
N LEU A 316 20.74 5.45 2.29
CA LEU A 316 20.79 4.34 1.34
C LEU A 316 22.20 3.73 1.31
N PRO A 317 22.30 2.41 1.06
CA PRO A 317 23.58 1.76 0.87
C PRO A 317 24.29 2.31 -0.38
N ASN A 318 25.62 2.29 -0.36
CA ASN A 318 26.38 2.56 -1.56
C ASN A 318 26.13 1.45 -2.60
N MET A 319 25.51 1.80 -3.73
CA MET A 319 25.18 0.88 -4.83
C MET A 319 26.31 0.73 -5.85
N GLU A 320 27.41 1.51 -5.72
CA GLU A 320 28.59 1.35 -6.58
C GLU A 320 29.40 0.10 -6.17
N TYR A 321 30.08 -0.51 -7.14
CA TYR A 321 30.97 -1.63 -6.83
C TYR A 321 32.14 -1.18 -5.95
N HIS A 322 32.25 -1.75 -4.76
CA HIS A 322 33.26 -1.40 -3.75
C HIS A 322 33.81 -2.64 -3.05
N GLY A 323 34.77 -2.48 -2.11
CA GLY A 323 35.32 -3.58 -1.34
C GLY A 323 36.59 -4.20 -1.97
N ARG A 324 37.33 -3.41 -2.71
CA ARG A 324 38.68 -3.79 -3.23
C ARG A 324 39.74 -3.49 -2.20
#